data_5de2792b7aff9da979408eb9cef90b6f
#
_entry.id   5de2792b7aff9da979408eb9cef90b6f
#
_cell.length_a   1.000
_cell.length_b   1.000
_cell.length_c   1.000
_cell.angle_alpha   90.00
_cell.angle_beta   90.00
_cell.angle_gamma   90.00
#
_symmetry.space_group_name_H-M   'P 1'
#
loop_
_entity.id
_entity.type
_entity.pdbx_description
1 polymer ?
#
loop_
_entity_poly.entity_id
_entity_poly.type
_entity_poly.pdbx_seq_one_letter_code
_entity_poly.pdbx_strand_id
1 'polypeptide(L)'
;KDALGQVVTSYIPGAQYDLKVVVSGINSPKAYGFQMTSLADNGNTDMGVWSNLGQRVKQITLIGRKYLEQSSPRVDGIFTTKWTAPSQDKGNISFYFAGLAVNLSGNDSGDNHVTGKLTLSPSQTSSTQNLNTNQSFLYPNPTTDILTITSEKNIHNLVFYNISGQKVAQIRNENGRVDINKLQQGVYIVNSMSEEGNILGSQRILKL
;
A
#
# COMPACT_ATOMS: atom_id res chain seq x y z
N LYS A 1 -11.07 0.00 -7.55
CA LYS A 1 -10.71 -1.42 -7.78
C LYS A 1 -9.20 -1.53 -7.92
N ASP A 2 -8.64 -2.64 -7.53
CA ASP A 2 -7.23 -2.98 -7.76
C ASP A 2 -7.00 -3.52 -9.19
N ALA A 3 -5.78 -3.94 -9.49
CA ALA A 3 -5.40 -4.51 -10.79
C ALA A 3 -6.14 -5.84 -11.13
N LEU A 4 -6.72 -6.50 -10.13
CA LEU A 4 -7.52 -7.72 -10.29
C LEU A 4 -9.03 -7.43 -10.41
N GLY A 5 -9.42 -6.15 -10.41
CA GLY A 5 -10.81 -5.72 -10.51
C GLY A 5 -11.61 -5.83 -9.20
N GLN A 6 -10.96 -6.09 -8.06
CA GLN A 6 -11.62 -6.19 -6.75
C GLN A 6 -11.88 -4.80 -6.15
N VAL A 7 -13.00 -4.65 -5.45
CA VAL A 7 -13.27 -3.45 -4.66
C VAL A 7 -12.35 -3.46 -3.43
N VAL A 8 -11.67 -2.34 -3.19
CA VAL A 8 -10.69 -2.22 -2.11
C VAL A 8 -11.15 -1.21 -1.06
N THR A 9 -10.83 -1.48 0.20
CA THR A 9 -11.02 -0.59 1.35
C THR A 9 -9.69 -0.06 1.89
N SER A 10 -8.59 -0.50 1.28
CA SER A 10 -7.23 -0.07 1.62
C SER A 10 -6.40 0.15 0.35
N TYR A 11 -5.32 0.92 0.47
CA TYR A 11 -4.40 1.15 -0.64
C TYR A 11 -2.99 0.64 -0.31
N ILE A 12 -2.30 0.14 -1.32
CA ILE A 12 -0.87 -0.19 -1.26
C ILE A 12 -0.11 1.04 -1.76
N PRO A 13 0.89 1.56 -1.03
CA PRO A 13 1.71 2.67 -1.49
C PRO A 13 2.28 2.42 -2.89
N GLY A 14 2.17 3.40 -3.79
CA GLY A 14 2.61 3.33 -5.17
C GLY A 14 1.72 2.52 -6.13
N ALA A 15 0.73 1.79 -5.64
CA ALA A 15 -0.17 1.02 -6.51
C ALA A 15 -1.15 1.91 -7.26
N GLN A 16 -1.57 1.44 -8.44
CA GLN A 16 -2.55 2.10 -9.27
C GLN A 16 -3.92 1.40 -9.17
N TYR A 17 -4.98 2.19 -9.12
CA TYR A 17 -6.36 1.75 -8.95
C TYR A 17 -7.25 2.31 -10.05
N ASP A 18 -8.20 1.50 -10.50
CA ASP A 18 -9.29 1.96 -11.35
C ASP A 18 -10.41 2.55 -10.48
N LEU A 19 -10.76 3.79 -10.74
CA LEU A 19 -11.89 4.45 -10.13
C LEU A 19 -13.04 4.57 -11.11
N LYS A 20 -14.24 4.29 -10.60
CA LYS A 20 -15.50 4.47 -11.32
C LYS A 20 -16.46 5.21 -10.41
N VAL A 21 -16.85 6.41 -10.80
CA VAL A 21 -17.95 7.18 -10.18
C VAL A 21 -19.20 6.90 -10.98
N VAL A 22 -20.26 6.50 -10.30
CA VAL A 22 -21.58 6.29 -10.90
C VAL A 22 -22.54 7.25 -10.22
N VAL A 23 -23.07 8.20 -10.98
CA VAL A 23 -24.12 9.11 -10.53
C VAL A 23 -25.42 8.63 -11.12
N SER A 24 -26.40 8.37 -10.26
CA SER A 24 -27.75 8.00 -10.64
C SER A 24 -28.76 8.94 -9.96
N GLY A 25 -29.91 9.10 -10.54
CA GLY A 25 -30.96 9.96 -9.99
C GLY A 25 -32.34 9.34 -10.21
N ILE A 26 -33.31 9.85 -9.46
CA ILE A 26 -34.73 9.55 -9.62
C ILE A 26 -35.34 10.56 -10.60
N ASN A 27 -36.59 10.34 -11.05
CA ASN A 27 -37.35 11.22 -11.95
C ASN A 27 -36.69 11.44 -13.33
N SER A 28 -36.03 10.43 -13.85
CA SER A 28 -35.46 10.37 -15.21
C SER A 28 -34.60 11.60 -15.56
N PRO A 29 -33.47 11.82 -14.87
CA PRO A 29 -32.54 12.89 -15.23
C PRO A 29 -32.07 12.72 -16.68
N LYS A 30 -31.82 13.83 -17.35
CA LYS A 30 -31.36 13.83 -18.76
C LYS A 30 -29.84 13.76 -18.85
N ALA A 31 -29.14 14.19 -17.82
CA ALA A 31 -27.68 14.12 -17.79
C ALA A 31 -27.15 14.18 -16.35
N TYR A 32 -25.85 13.87 -16.23
CA TYR A 32 -25.13 13.78 -14.98
C TYR A 32 -23.80 14.51 -15.03
N GLY A 33 -23.39 15.02 -13.89
CA GLY A 33 -22.08 15.60 -13.63
C GLY A 33 -21.47 15.05 -12.36
N PHE A 34 -20.16 15.28 -12.16
CA PHE A 34 -19.47 14.95 -10.93
C PHE A 34 -18.30 15.89 -10.68
N GLN A 35 -17.89 15.97 -9.43
CA GLN A 35 -16.59 16.52 -9.02
C GLN A 35 -16.00 15.63 -7.91
N MET A 36 -14.69 15.45 -7.91
CA MET A 36 -14.01 14.61 -6.93
C MET A 36 -12.60 15.13 -6.64
N THR A 37 -12.14 14.93 -5.40
CA THR A 37 -10.74 15.13 -4.99
C THR A 37 -10.29 14.01 -4.06
N SER A 38 -8.96 13.79 -3.93
CA SER A 38 -8.38 12.85 -2.98
C SER A 38 -7.42 13.57 -2.04
N LEU A 39 -7.65 13.45 -0.75
CA LEU A 39 -6.94 14.20 0.29
C LEU A 39 -6.45 13.29 1.40
N ALA A 40 -5.29 13.62 2.00
CA ALA A 40 -4.92 13.04 3.29
C ALA A 40 -5.89 13.50 4.37
N ASP A 41 -6.35 12.59 5.23
CA ASP A 41 -7.18 12.95 6.39
C ASP A 41 -6.39 13.82 7.38
N ASN A 42 -5.07 13.62 7.45
CA ASN A 42 -4.17 14.47 8.21
C ASN A 42 -3.61 15.59 7.31
N GLY A 43 -3.97 16.83 7.58
CA GLY A 43 -3.47 18.01 6.87
C GLY A 43 -4.24 18.39 5.59
N ASN A 44 -5.24 17.63 5.16
CA ASN A 44 -6.15 17.97 4.06
C ASN A 44 -5.42 18.36 2.75
N THR A 45 -4.31 17.68 2.45
CA THR A 45 -3.46 17.89 1.26
C THR A 45 -3.79 16.90 0.16
N ASP A 46 -3.59 17.31 -1.10
CA ASP A 46 -3.81 16.43 -2.26
C ASP A 46 -2.98 15.15 -2.17
N MET A 47 -3.60 14.01 -2.44
CA MET A 47 -2.96 12.70 -2.39
C MET A 47 -3.13 11.90 -3.65
N GLY A 48 -2.01 11.32 -4.10
CA GLY A 48 -1.94 10.49 -5.30
C GLY A 48 -1.92 11.28 -6.60
N VAL A 49 -1.92 10.55 -7.70
CA VAL A 49 -1.83 11.10 -9.06
C VAL A 49 -2.95 10.53 -9.91
N TRP A 50 -3.69 11.42 -10.56
CA TRP A 50 -4.72 11.06 -11.52
C TRP A 50 -4.13 10.80 -12.91
N SER A 51 -4.62 9.78 -13.59
CA SER A 51 -4.20 9.43 -14.94
C SER A 51 -5.34 8.73 -15.70
N ASN A 52 -5.15 8.52 -17.00
CA ASN A 52 -6.15 7.87 -17.86
C ASN A 52 -7.56 8.41 -17.61
N LEU A 53 -7.69 9.74 -17.69
CA LEU A 53 -8.98 10.39 -17.53
C LEU A 53 -9.94 9.87 -18.61
N GLY A 54 -11.04 9.28 -18.17
CA GLY A 54 -12.05 8.73 -19.05
C GLY A 54 -12.74 9.81 -19.89
N GLN A 55 -13.63 9.37 -20.76
CA GLN A 55 -14.38 10.31 -21.61
C GLN A 55 -15.12 11.35 -20.78
N ARG A 56 -15.01 12.62 -21.17
CA ARG A 56 -15.66 13.78 -20.53
C ARG A 56 -15.22 14.00 -19.07
N VAL A 57 -14.03 13.56 -18.71
CA VAL A 57 -13.38 13.84 -17.43
C VAL A 57 -12.21 14.78 -17.67
N LYS A 58 -12.05 15.79 -16.85
CA LYS A 58 -10.89 16.70 -16.84
C LYS A 58 -10.39 16.90 -15.42
N GLN A 59 -9.12 17.27 -15.30
CA GLN A 59 -8.54 17.74 -14.04
C GLN A 59 -8.44 19.27 -14.07
N ILE A 60 -8.82 19.88 -12.98
CA ILE A 60 -8.64 21.32 -12.73
C ILE A 60 -7.84 21.52 -11.44
N THR A 61 -7.27 22.71 -11.28
CA THR A 61 -6.71 23.17 -10.01
C THR A 61 -7.45 24.42 -9.56
N LEU A 62 -8.01 24.36 -8.35
CA LEU A 62 -8.72 25.48 -7.75
C LEU A 62 -8.16 25.70 -6.33
N ILE A 63 -7.68 26.93 -6.07
CA ILE A 63 -7.11 27.32 -4.76
C ILE A 63 -6.03 26.32 -4.30
N GLY A 64 -5.12 25.94 -5.23
CA GLY A 64 -4.02 25.03 -4.96
C GLY A 64 -4.39 23.55 -4.82
N ARG A 65 -5.66 23.18 -4.95
CA ARG A 65 -6.15 21.81 -4.84
C ARG A 65 -6.57 21.25 -6.19
N LYS A 66 -6.26 19.99 -6.45
CA LYS A 66 -6.64 19.29 -7.68
C LYS A 66 -8.02 18.66 -7.54
N TYR A 67 -8.83 18.87 -8.55
CA TYR A 67 -10.13 18.23 -8.68
C TYR A 67 -10.25 17.52 -10.02
N LEU A 68 -10.97 16.41 -10.03
CA LEU A 68 -11.55 15.84 -11.25
C LEU A 68 -12.98 16.29 -11.35
N GLU A 69 -13.40 16.66 -12.55
CA GLU A 69 -14.79 17.00 -12.82
C GLU A 69 -15.18 16.61 -14.25
N GLN A 70 -16.46 16.63 -14.55
CA GLN A 70 -16.91 16.47 -15.93
C GLN A 70 -16.46 17.65 -16.78
N SER A 71 -16.01 17.39 -18.01
CA SER A 71 -15.80 18.44 -19.02
C SER A 71 -17.08 18.75 -19.81
N SER A 72 -18.04 17.85 -19.79
CA SER A 72 -19.40 18.01 -20.32
C SER A 72 -20.34 16.96 -19.69
N PRO A 73 -21.66 17.21 -19.66
CA PRO A 73 -22.63 16.29 -19.09
C PRO A 73 -22.61 14.90 -19.75
N ARG A 74 -22.88 13.84 -18.98
CA ARG A 74 -23.02 12.47 -19.45
C ARG A 74 -24.43 11.93 -19.21
N VAL A 75 -24.96 11.22 -20.19
CA VAL A 75 -26.30 10.63 -20.08
C VAL A 75 -26.31 9.29 -19.32
N ASP A 76 -25.14 8.61 -19.26
CA ASP A 76 -24.98 7.33 -18.54
C ASP A 76 -24.54 7.49 -17.08
N GLY A 77 -24.16 8.71 -16.66
CA GLY A 77 -23.69 9.00 -15.31
C GLY A 77 -22.42 8.28 -14.89
N ILE A 78 -21.63 7.75 -15.84
CA ILE A 78 -20.44 6.94 -15.53
C ILE A 78 -19.18 7.71 -15.87
N PHE A 79 -18.34 7.93 -14.86
CA PHE A 79 -17.05 8.61 -14.97
C PHE A 79 -15.95 7.70 -14.47
N THR A 80 -14.88 7.57 -15.26
CA THR A 80 -13.75 6.66 -14.96
C THR A 80 -12.43 7.41 -14.97
N THR A 81 -11.49 6.93 -14.16
CA THR A 81 -10.11 7.43 -14.11
C THR A 81 -9.23 6.38 -13.47
N LYS A 82 -7.92 6.55 -13.58
CA LYS A 82 -6.97 5.83 -12.73
C LYS A 82 -6.40 6.77 -11.67
N TRP A 83 -6.16 6.21 -10.50
CA TRP A 83 -5.50 6.89 -9.40
C TRP A 83 -4.31 6.06 -8.93
N THR A 84 -3.14 6.69 -8.85
CA THR A 84 -1.93 6.08 -8.28
C THR A 84 -1.75 6.61 -6.87
N ALA A 85 -1.69 5.71 -5.90
CA ALA A 85 -1.45 6.04 -4.51
C ALA A 85 -0.07 6.68 -4.32
N PRO A 86 0.13 7.52 -3.27
CA PRO A 86 1.45 8.00 -2.89
C PRO A 86 2.42 6.84 -2.72
N SER A 87 3.70 7.05 -3.07
CA SER A 87 4.75 6.02 -2.98
C SER A 87 5.12 5.63 -1.54
N GLN A 88 4.68 6.41 -0.56
CA GLN A 88 4.86 6.17 0.87
C GLN A 88 3.51 6.13 1.56
N ASP A 89 3.46 5.45 2.71
CA ASP A 89 2.32 5.52 3.61
C ASP A 89 2.10 6.98 4.08
N LYS A 90 0.89 7.48 3.85
CA LYS A 90 0.44 8.83 4.23
C LYS A 90 -0.76 8.79 5.19
N GLY A 91 -1.01 7.63 5.79
CA GLY A 91 -2.21 7.41 6.60
C GLY A 91 -3.46 7.29 5.72
N ASN A 92 -4.60 7.55 6.31
CA ASN A 92 -5.88 7.48 5.60
C ASN A 92 -5.97 8.54 4.49
N ILE A 93 -6.44 8.10 3.33
CA ILE A 93 -6.73 8.97 2.19
C ILE A 93 -8.22 8.93 1.90
N SER A 94 -8.83 10.09 1.85
CA SER A 94 -10.26 10.23 1.60
C SER A 94 -10.53 10.84 0.23
N PHE A 95 -11.40 10.18 -0.50
CA PHE A 95 -11.99 10.67 -1.73
C PHE A 95 -13.30 11.37 -1.37
N TYR A 96 -13.38 12.67 -1.63
CA TYR A 96 -14.60 13.46 -1.50
C TYR A 96 -15.18 13.64 -2.88
N PHE A 97 -16.44 13.38 -3.04
CA PHE A 97 -17.12 13.48 -4.33
C PHE A 97 -18.50 14.09 -4.20
N ALA A 98 -18.89 14.79 -5.27
CA ALA A 98 -20.24 15.29 -5.50
C ALA A 98 -20.75 14.75 -6.82
N GLY A 99 -22.02 14.38 -6.87
CA GLY A 99 -22.73 14.00 -8.08
C GLY A 99 -23.89 14.95 -8.33
N LEU A 100 -24.18 15.25 -9.59
CA LEU A 100 -25.28 16.09 -10.03
C LEU A 100 -26.12 15.34 -11.05
N ALA A 101 -27.44 15.36 -10.88
CA ALA A 101 -28.39 14.80 -11.83
C ALA A 101 -29.31 15.93 -12.29
N VAL A 102 -29.31 16.22 -13.59
CA VAL A 102 -29.92 17.42 -14.16
C VAL A 102 -31.03 17.10 -15.19
N ASN A 103 -32.03 17.94 -15.27
CA ASN A 103 -33.12 17.85 -16.23
C ASN A 103 -32.86 18.67 -17.52
N LEU A 104 -31.77 19.43 -17.58
CA LEU A 104 -31.37 20.32 -18.68
C LEU A 104 -32.41 21.39 -19.00
N SER A 105 -33.14 21.90 -18.00
CA SER A 105 -34.14 22.96 -18.17
C SER A 105 -33.54 24.37 -18.36
N GLY A 106 -32.21 24.50 -18.11
CA GLY A 106 -31.50 25.78 -18.19
C GLY A 106 -31.51 26.56 -16.86
N ASN A 107 -32.08 25.99 -15.80
CA ASN A 107 -32.03 26.48 -14.43
C ASN A 107 -31.90 25.30 -13.47
N ASP A 108 -31.76 25.55 -12.19
CA ASP A 108 -31.56 24.55 -11.13
C ASP A 108 -32.84 23.86 -10.64
N SER A 109 -34.01 24.29 -11.14
CA SER A 109 -35.31 23.72 -10.78
C SER A 109 -35.42 22.26 -11.25
N GLY A 110 -35.59 21.34 -10.32
CA GLY A 110 -35.69 19.90 -10.60
C GLY A 110 -34.34 19.19 -10.72
N ASP A 111 -33.21 19.89 -10.56
CA ASP A 111 -31.90 19.29 -10.44
C ASP A 111 -31.67 18.73 -9.02
N ASN A 112 -30.90 17.67 -8.94
CA ASN A 112 -30.58 17.04 -7.67
C ASN A 112 -29.07 16.85 -7.55
N HIS A 113 -28.57 16.96 -6.33
CA HIS A 113 -27.14 16.70 -6.03
C HIS A 113 -27.00 15.78 -4.82
N VAL A 114 -25.83 15.13 -4.76
CA VAL A 114 -25.43 14.28 -3.65
C VAL A 114 -23.94 14.44 -3.43
N THR A 115 -23.52 14.37 -2.17
CA THR A 115 -22.11 14.32 -1.79
C THR A 115 -21.80 13.03 -1.06
N GLY A 116 -20.54 12.60 -1.13
CA GLY A 116 -20.10 11.42 -0.44
C GLY A 116 -18.60 11.43 -0.15
N LYS A 117 -18.20 10.50 0.70
CA LYS A 117 -16.80 10.27 1.10
C LYS A 117 -16.50 8.79 1.06
N LEU A 118 -15.34 8.43 0.49
CA LEU A 118 -14.75 7.10 0.58
C LEU A 118 -13.35 7.23 1.18
N THR A 119 -13.07 6.52 2.26
CA THR A 119 -11.75 6.52 2.88
C THR A 119 -11.06 5.18 2.63
N LEU A 120 -9.81 5.23 2.18
CA LEU A 120 -8.91 4.10 2.10
C LEU A 120 -7.86 4.23 3.21
N SER A 121 -7.69 3.19 4.01
CA SER A 121 -6.54 3.07 4.91
C SER A 121 -5.33 2.53 4.16
N PRO A 122 -4.09 2.82 4.59
CA PRO A 122 -2.95 2.13 4.03
C PRO A 122 -3.10 0.63 4.31
N SER A 123 -2.92 -0.20 3.30
CA SER A 123 -2.73 -1.63 3.54
C SER A 123 -1.54 -1.77 4.44
N GLN A 124 -1.73 -2.37 5.59
CA GLN A 124 -0.63 -2.99 6.30
C GLN A 124 -0.13 -4.09 5.35
N THR A 125 0.73 -3.75 4.40
CA THR A 125 1.63 -4.77 3.91
C THR A 125 2.36 -5.18 5.18
N SER A 126 2.09 -6.41 5.65
CA SER A 126 3.14 -7.10 6.41
C SER A 126 4.35 -6.90 5.53
N SER A 127 5.19 -5.97 5.89
CA SER A 127 6.42 -5.75 5.17
C SER A 127 7.20 -7.04 5.37
N THR A 128 7.08 -7.96 4.40
CA THR A 128 8.29 -8.58 3.95
C THR A 128 9.11 -7.36 3.55
N GLN A 129 9.90 -6.83 4.46
CA GLN A 129 10.96 -5.91 4.11
C GLN A 129 11.56 -6.55 2.89
N ASN A 130 11.47 -5.89 1.73
CA ASN A 130 12.40 -6.17 0.67
C ASN A 130 13.74 -6.05 1.34
N LEU A 131 14.26 -7.19 1.76
CA LEU A 131 15.61 -7.31 2.25
C LEU A 131 16.42 -6.86 1.05
N ASN A 132 16.71 -5.56 1.04
CA ASN A 132 17.67 -5.00 0.10
C ASN A 132 18.84 -5.96 0.06
N THR A 133 19.31 -6.27 -1.14
CA THR A 133 20.30 -7.24 -1.58
C THR A 133 21.69 -7.18 -0.88
N ASN A 134 21.78 -6.70 0.33
CA ASN A 134 22.90 -6.86 1.24
C ASN A 134 22.56 -8.01 2.22
N GLN A 135 22.35 -9.22 1.64
CA GLN A 135 22.02 -10.39 2.44
C GLN A 135 23.25 -10.82 3.21
N SER A 136 23.09 -11.00 4.54
CA SER A 136 23.99 -11.86 5.28
C SER A 136 23.70 -13.31 4.87
N PHE A 137 24.70 -14.02 4.40
CA PHE A 137 24.61 -15.45 4.11
C PHE A 137 25.15 -16.23 5.28
N LEU A 138 24.32 -17.18 5.77
CA LEU A 138 24.69 -18.14 6.80
C LEU A 138 24.93 -19.49 6.13
N TYR A 139 26.10 -20.04 6.30
CA TYR A 139 26.47 -21.34 5.73
C TYR A 139 27.36 -22.14 6.67
N PRO A 140 27.44 -23.48 6.52
CA PRO A 140 26.68 -24.29 5.57
C PRO A 140 25.18 -24.35 5.94
N ASN A 141 24.35 -24.69 4.97
CA ASN A 141 22.93 -24.97 5.19
C ASN A 141 22.51 -26.13 4.27
N PRO A 142 22.26 -27.34 4.79
CA PRO A 142 22.19 -27.73 6.22
C PRO A 142 23.49 -27.58 7.00
N THR A 143 23.39 -27.50 8.32
CA THR A 143 24.52 -27.33 9.24
C THR A 143 24.44 -28.28 10.42
N THR A 144 25.59 -28.60 11.04
CA THR A 144 25.66 -29.36 12.29
C THR A 144 25.92 -28.44 13.49
N ASP A 145 27.09 -27.84 13.60
CA ASP A 145 27.50 -27.19 14.84
C ASP A 145 27.90 -25.73 14.67
N ILE A 146 28.35 -25.33 13.48
CA ILE A 146 28.87 -23.98 13.26
C ILE A 146 28.25 -23.38 12.02
N LEU A 147 27.79 -22.13 12.16
CA LEU A 147 27.42 -21.25 11.05
C LEU A 147 28.53 -20.22 10.81
N THR A 148 28.88 -20.04 9.56
CA THR A 148 29.73 -18.93 9.10
C THR A 148 28.83 -17.83 8.54
N ILE A 149 29.17 -16.56 8.80
CA ILE A 149 28.44 -15.39 8.36
C ILE A 149 29.26 -14.68 7.28
N THR A 150 28.66 -14.46 6.11
CA THR A 150 29.17 -13.51 5.11
C THR A 150 28.21 -12.34 5.00
N SER A 151 28.66 -11.14 5.26
CA SER A 151 27.86 -9.92 5.22
C SER A 151 28.76 -8.70 5.00
N GLU A 152 28.24 -7.72 4.23
CA GLU A 152 28.85 -6.40 4.14
C GLU A 152 28.55 -5.53 5.37
N LYS A 153 27.55 -5.91 6.17
CA LYS A 153 27.13 -5.20 7.39
C LYS A 153 27.75 -5.88 8.62
N ASN A 154 28.01 -5.07 9.65
CA ASN A 154 28.49 -5.58 10.94
C ASN A 154 27.34 -6.27 11.68
N ILE A 155 27.35 -7.61 11.70
CA ILE A 155 26.38 -8.42 12.42
C ILE A 155 26.90 -8.66 13.83
N HIS A 156 26.13 -8.22 14.82
CA HIS A 156 26.47 -8.35 16.23
C HIS A 156 26.06 -9.70 16.82
N ASN A 157 24.82 -10.16 16.50
CA ASN A 157 24.35 -11.46 16.96
C ASN A 157 23.37 -12.10 15.97
N LEU A 158 23.10 -13.39 16.14
CA LEU A 158 22.05 -14.16 15.47
C LEU A 158 20.94 -14.50 16.48
N VAL A 159 19.69 -14.29 16.11
CA VAL A 159 18.51 -14.69 16.88
C VAL A 159 17.77 -15.80 16.15
N PHE A 160 17.60 -16.92 16.82
CA PHE A 160 17.00 -18.14 16.27
C PHE A 160 15.55 -18.29 16.73
N TYR A 161 14.66 -18.55 15.79
CA TYR A 161 13.26 -18.84 16.03
C TYR A 161 12.90 -20.23 15.49
N ASN A 162 12.12 -20.99 16.22
CA ASN A 162 11.55 -22.22 15.71
C ASN A 162 10.42 -21.96 14.70
N ILE A 163 9.88 -23.01 14.09
CA ILE A 163 8.81 -22.93 13.09
C ILE A 163 7.49 -22.37 13.66
N SER A 164 7.30 -22.37 14.98
CA SER A 164 6.16 -21.74 15.67
C SER A 164 6.39 -20.25 15.96
N GLY A 165 7.52 -19.66 15.52
CA GLY A 165 7.88 -18.25 15.74
C GLY A 165 8.40 -17.95 17.15
N GLN A 166 8.62 -18.97 18.01
CA GLN A 166 9.16 -18.79 19.34
C GLN A 166 10.68 -18.60 19.26
N LYS A 167 11.21 -17.56 19.94
CA LYS A 167 12.66 -17.36 20.10
C LYS A 167 13.26 -18.47 20.94
N VAL A 168 14.24 -19.19 20.40
CA VAL A 168 14.89 -20.33 21.07
C VAL A 168 16.33 -20.03 21.48
N ALA A 169 17.01 -19.11 20.79
CA ALA A 169 18.37 -18.72 21.14
C ALA A 169 18.70 -17.32 20.62
N GLN A 170 19.69 -16.70 21.25
CA GLN A 170 20.42 -15.55 20.75
C GLN A 170 21.91 -15.77 20.99
N ILE A 171 22.69 -15.76 19.93
CA ILE A 171 24.12 -16.14 19.98
C ILE A 171 24.91 -14.98 19.36
N ARG A 172 25.97 -14.56 20.05
CA ARG A 172 26.84 -13.48 19.60
C ARG A 172 27.70 -13.96 18.41
N ASN A 173 27.91 -13.07 17.47
CA ASN A 173 28.85 -13.30 16.38
C ASN A 173 30.29 -13.17 16.88
N GLU A 174 31.07 -14.23 16.76
CA GLU A 174 32.48 -14.23 17.10
C GLU A 174 33.31 -14.35 15.82
N ASN A 175 33.72 -13.18 15.29
CA ASN A 175 34.58 -13.12 14.08
C ASN A 175 34.00 -13.84 12.85
N GLY A 176 32.68 -13.69 12.62
CA GLY A 176 32.02 -14.32 11.49
C GLY A 176 31.62 -15.77 11.70
N ARG A 177 31.74 -16.32 12.91
CA ARG A 177 31.35 -17.69 13.26
C ARG A 177 30.41 -17.72 14.45
N VAL A 178 29.44 -18.62 14.39
CA VAL A 178 28.44 -18.81 15.45
C VAL A 178 28.30 -20.28 15.74
N ASP A 179 28.57 -20.67 16.99
CA ASP A 179 28.44 -22.04 17.49
C ASP A 179 26.97 -22.31 17.86
N ILE A 180 26.39 -23.32 17.23
CA ILE A 180 24.99 -23.74 17.40
C ILE A 180 24.85 -25.17 17.92
N ASN A 181 25.90 -25.77 18.46
CA ASN A 181 25.93 -27.17 18.91
C ASN A 181 24.86 -27.46 19.98
N LYS A 182 24.47 -26.45 20.77
CA LYS A 182 23.43 -26.55 21.82
C LYS A 182 22.00 -26.49 21.29
N LEU A 183 21.79 -26.14 20.02
CA LEU A 183 20.46 -26.17 19.41
C LEU A 183 20.06 -27.59 19.03
N GLN A 184 18.81 -27.94 19.23
CA GLN A 184 18.28 -29.21 18.76
C GLN A 184 18.23 -29.27 17.22
N GLN A 185 18.19 -30.49 16.69
CA GLN A 185 17.96 -30.69 15.27
C GLN A 185 16.61 -30.10 14.85
N GLY A 186 16.54 -29.45 13.69
CA GLY A 186 15.31 -28.86 13.22
C GLY A 186 15.49 -27.68 12.27
N VAL A 187 14.37 -27.11 11.86
CA VAL A 187 14.31 -25.93 11.00
C VAL A 187 14.18 -24.68 11.86
N TYR A 188 15.03 -23.69 11.57
CA TYR A 188 15.04 -22.40 12.26
C TYR A 188 14.94 -21.25 11.27
N ILE A 189 14.25 -20.19 11.67
CA ILE A 189 14.37 -18.86 11.06
C ILE A 189 15.40 -18.08 11.88
N VAL A 190 16.44 -17.61 11.23
CA VAL A 190 17.56 -16.92 11.86
C VAL A 190 17.61 -15.48 11.41
N ASN A 191 17.49 -14.56 12.35
CA ASN A 191 17.64 -13.13 12.11
C ASN A 191 19.05 -12.67 12.49
N SER A 192 19.74 -12.03 11.54
CA SER A 192 21.01 -11.34 11.76
C SER A 192 20.72 -9.94 12.31
N MET A 193 21.32 -9.57 13.43
CA MET A 193 21.02 -8.34 14.17
C MET A 193 22.23 -7.40 14.21
N SER A 194 21.98 -6.09 14.11
CA SER A 194 22.97 -5.07 14.43
C SER A 194 23.16 -4.93 15.94
N GLU A 195 24.14 -4.11 16.36
CA GLU A 195 24.38 -3.78 17.77
C GLU A 195 23.19 -3.03 18.40
N GLU A 196 22.52 -2.17 17.61
CA GLU A 196 21.33 -1.40 18.02
C GLU A 196 20.05 -2.24 18.06
N GLY A 197 20.12 -3.54 17.69
CA GLY A 197 18.98 -4.45 17.70
C GLY A 197 18.11 -4.42 16.42
N ASN A 198 18.59 -3.83 15.32
CA ASN A 198 17.89 -3.85 14.05
C ASN A 198 18.12 -5.16 13.30
N ILE A 199 17.10 -5.68 12.61
CA ILE A 199 17.24 -6.86 11.75
C ILE A 199 17.96 -6.44 10.47
N LEU A 200 19.10 -7.05 10.19
CA LEU A 200 19.91 -6.83 8.99
C LEU A 200 19.67 -7.87 7.91
N GLY A 201 19.16 -9.04 8.27
CA GLY A 201 18.82 -10.12 7.37
C GLY A 201 18.07 -11.25 8.07
N SER A 202 17.41 -12.11 7.29
CA SER A 202 16.71 -13.29 7.80
C SER A 202 16.94 -14.45 6.84
N GLN A 203 17.24 -15.63 7.39
CA GLN A 203 17.47 -16.85 6.60
C GLN A 203 16.92 -18.08 7.30
N ARG A 204 16.34 -19.00 6.52
CA ARG A 204 15.96 -20.32 7.00
C ARG A 204 17.16 -21.24 6.97
N ILE A 205 17.46 -21.92 8.09
CA ILE A 205 18.50 -22.96 8.18
C ILE A 205 17.92 -24.29 8.62
N LEU A 206 18.58 -25.36 8.23
CA LEU A 206 18.32 -26.73 8.70
C LEU A 206 19.52 -27.18 9.56
N LYS A 207 19.28 -27.40 10.86
CA LYS A 207 20.23 -28.02 11.81
C LYS A 207 20.06 -29.55 11.77
N LEU A 208 21.12 -30.26 11.48
CA LEU A 208 21.18 -31.73 11.47
C LEU A 208 21.56 -32.28 12.84
#